data_7427a5f97c71f9388aa8da8d0065dd26
#
_entry.id   7427a5f97c71f9388aa8da8d0065dd26
#
_cell.length_a   1.000
_cell.length_b   1.000
_cell.length_c   1.000
_cell.angle_alpha   90.00
_cell.angle_beta   90.00
_cell.angle_gamma   90.00
#
_symmetry.space_group_name_H-M   'P 1'
#
loop_
_entity.id
_entity.type
_entity.pdbx_description
1 polymer ?
#
loop_
_entity_poly.entity_id
_entity_poly.type
_entity_poly.pdbx_seq_one_letter_code
_entity_poly.pdbx_strand_id
1 'polypeptide(L)'
;MSKATRHSLVLLVAPVLFQCGSASAESTVALTGELKIWHKVSLTFDGPETSEKHEYNPFLNYRLNVRFTHSESGRSFLVPGYYAADGNAANTSADSGNKWRVHFSPNKQGTWTWQASFRKNRWVAISTKSNAGVSGGFMDGQSGTFDVGPSDKQYPDFRARGRLNYVNGPYLQFAESHEYFIKAGADAPENLLAYADFDGAFQDDGHKDGFVKTWAPHIVDWKPGDPTWQGDKGKGLVGALNYLSSKGMNAFSFLTLNIRGDDDNVFPYIDYDTHDRMDVSKLDQWEIIFEHGQTLGLFLHFKTQEVENQGLLDGGGLGVQRKLYYRELVARFGHHLALNWNMGEENGDWALELPTPAQGTAERLAMANWFWHNDPYNHHVVIHNGQDFKDLTGPDSYYTGASVQTHRPDFSYVHDAVKRLRDWPVVNGRPWAIAVDEPGDAEYALRPDAVNPNHDDARMSGLWGALTAGAWGTEWYFGYQHEHSDLTAEDWRSRDLFWDQARHALAFFAMINVPYHLAHSADNLVSADGLATGKDAYVLALPQEFYVVFVKEGGRELSLRLAKDESTYEVAWYDPRNGGELMPGSVVRLETGAPGEGYRPQTHMNLGLPPDSPEKDWVILVKRVTKAGGN
;
A
#
# COMPACT_ATOMS: atom_id res chain seq x y z
N MET A 1 -58.08 42.20 85.35
CA MET A 1 -57.59 42.92 84.13
C MET A 1 -56.13 42.53 83.95
N SER A 2 -55.85 41.55 83.14
CA SER A 2 -54.49 41.12 82.81
C SER A 2 -54.40 40.85 81.35
N LYS A 3 -53.50 41.59 80.64
CA LYS A 3 -53.22 41.44 79.23
C LYS A 3 -52.23 40.31 79.04
N ALA A 4 -52.62 39.28 78.30
CA ALA A 4 -51.70 38.20 77.88
C ALA A 4 -51.02 38.60 76.55
N THR A 5 -49.70 38.61 76.56
CA THR A 5 -48.86 38.87 75.41
C THR A 5 -48.53 37.54 74.71
N ARG A 6 -48.96 37.40 73.48
CA ARG A 6 -48.58 36.24 72.64
C ARG A 6 -47.24 36.51 71.92
N HIS A 7 -46.29 35.63 72.16
CA HIS A 7 -45.05 35.57 71.42
C HIS A 7 -45.23 34.63 70.20
N SER A 8 -45.10 35.14 69.02
CA SER A 8 -45.07 34.34 67.79
C SER A 8 -43.61 33.90 67.48
N LEU A 9 -43.41 32.60 67.46
CA LEU A 9 -42.13 31.96 67.06
C LEU A 9 -42.12 31.84 65.50
N VAL A 10 -41.23 32.56 64.86
CA VAL A 10 -40.99 32.43 63.43
C VAL A 10 -39.91 31.36 63.19
N LEU A 11 -40.30 30.20 62.65
CA LEU A 11 -39.36 29.17 62.17
C LEU A 11 -38.82 29.61 60.80
N LEU A 12 -37.54 29.91 60.77
CA LEU A 12 -36.79 30.05 59.48
C LEU A 12 -36.44 28.63 58.99
N VAL A 13 -37.10 28.21 57.90
CA VAL A 13 -36.72 27.02 57.14
C VAL A 13 -35.68 27.45 56.10
N ALA A 14 -34.43 27.06 56.26
CA ALA A 14 -33.38 27.24 55.25
C ALA A 14 -33.58 26.19 54.14
N PRO A 15 -33.51 26.57 52.85
CA PRO A 15 -33.56 25.58 51.77
C PRO A 15 -32.23 24.80 51.69
N VAL A 16 -32.30 23.49 51.88
CA VAL A 16 -31.20 22.57 51.57
C VAL A 16 -31.15 22.44 50.06
N LEU A 17 -30.17 23.09 49.42
CA LEU A 17 -29.82 22.86 48.04
C LEU A 17 -29.16 21.47 47.93
N PHE A 18 -29.91 20.49 47.43
CA PHE A 18 -29.34 19.25 46.92
C PHE A 18 -28.56 19.61 45.62
N GLN A 19 -27.25 19.69 45.72
CA GLN A 19 -26.39 19.56 44.55
C GLN A 19 -26.50 18.11 44.06
N CYS A 20 -27.29 17.89 43.01
CA CYS A 20 -27.18 16.70 42.17
C CYS A 20 -25.84 16.78 41.45
N GLY A 21 -24.79 16.28 42.05
CA GLY A 21 -23.57 15.93 41.37
C GLY A 21 -23.90 14.79 40.38
N SER A 22 -24.05 15.11 39.13
CA SER A 22 -24.00 14.11 38.08
C SER A 22 -22.61 13.48 38.11
N ALA A 23 -22.48 12.33 38.77
CA ALA A 23 -21.33 11.46 38.54
C ALA A 23 -21.33 11.12 37.06
N SER A 24 -20.43 11.75 36.30
CA SER A 24 -20.10 11.24 34.97
C SER A 24 -19.56 9.83 35.19
N ALA A 25 -20.27 8.83 34.66
CA ALA A 25 -19.71 7.49 34.59
C ALA A 25 -18.35 7.61 33.92
N GLU A 26 -17.26 7.26 34.61
CA GLU A 26 -15.95 7.18 33.97
C GLU A 26 -16.07 6.16 32.84
N SER A 27 -15.87 6.62 31.62
CA SER A 27 -15.83 5.74 30.46
C SER A 27 -14.68 4.74 30.63
N THR A 28 -14.98 3.45 30.56
CA THR A 28 -13.95 2.42 30.59
C THR A 28 -13.13 2.44 29.30
N VAL A 29 -11.83 2.23 29.42
CA VAL A 29 -10.93 2.05 28.28
C VAL A 29 -10.29 0.68 28.33
N ALA A 30 -10.37 -0.06 27.22
CA ALA A 30 -9.67 -1.32 27.04
C ALA A 30 -8.44 -1.10 26.15
N LEU A 31 -7.26 -1.43 26.68
CA LEU A 31 -6.00 -1.47 25.95
C LEU A 31 -5.75 -2.92 25.52
N THR A 32 -5.63 -3.17 24.22
CA THR A 32 -5.45 -4.50 23.64
C THR A 32 -4.34 -4.49 22.58
N GLY A 33 -3.89 -5.69 22.19
CA GLY A 33 -2.80 -5.89 21.23
C GLY A 33 -1.48 -6.25 21.92
N GLU A 34 -0.48 -6.59 21.15
CA GLU A 34 0.87 -6.83 21.65
C GLU A 34 1.57 -5.49 21.87
N LEU A 35 1.96 -5.18 23.12
CA LEU A 35 2.65 -3.92 23.45
C LEU A 35 4.13 -3.99 23.01
N LYS A 36 4.35 -4.08 21.74
CA LYS A 36 5.67 -4.18 21.08
C LYS A 36 5.79 -3.14 19.96
N ILE A 37 7.02 -2.75 19.66
CA ILE A 37 7.30 -1.85 18.54
C ILE A 37 6.77 -2.46 17.24
N TRP A 38 6.15 -1.63 16.38
CA TRP A 38 5.55 -1.99 15.10
C TRP A 38 4.31 -2.91 15.18
N HIS A 39 3.81 -3.21 16.37
CA HIS A 39 2.58 -3.98 16.54
C HIS A 39 1.37 -3.05 16.72
N LYS A 40 0.21 -3.54 16.30
CA LYS A 40 -1.05 -2.84 16.52
C LYS A 40 -1.38 -2.81 18.01
N VAL A 41 -1.50 -1.60 18.56
CA VAL A 41 -2.06 -1.32 19.89
C VAL A 41 -3.42 -0.66 19.70
N SER A 42 -4.44 -1.17 20.34
CA SER A 42 -5.81 -0.66 20.23
C SER A 42 -6.32 -0.14 21.55
N LEU A 43 -6.89 1.08 21.53
CA LEU A 43 -7.69 1.61 22.61
C LEU A 43 -9.16 1.57 22.20
N THR A 44 -9.98 0.89 22.99
CA THR A 44 -11.44 0.85 22.81
C THR A 44 -12.12 1.50 24.01
N PHE A 45 -12.93 2.50 23.74
CA PHE A 45 -13.61 3.34 24.73
C PHE A 45 -15.12 3.08 24.72
N ASP A 46 -15.74 3.23 25.89
CA ASP A 46 -17.19 3.37 25.99
C ASP A 46 -17.57 4.82 25.64
N GLY A 47 -18.45 4.97 24.67
CA GLY A 47 -18.97 6.26 24.22
C GLY A 47 -20.50 6.28 24.22
N PRO A 48 -21.13 7.21 23.48
CA PRO A 48 -22.57 7.23 23.34
C PRO A 48 -23.09 5.97 22.64
N GLU A 49 -24.22 5.45 23.13
CA GLU A 49 -24.97 4.42 22.43
C GLU A 49 -25.50 4.99 21.11
N THR A 50 -25.25 4.32 20.00
CA THR A 50 -25.64 4.78 18.67
C THR A 50 -25.68 3.60 17.69
N SER A 51 -26.02 3.87 16.42
CA SER A 51 -26.03 2.87 15.34
C SER A 51 -25.60 3.50 14.02
N GLU A 52 -25.25 2.66 13.06
CA GLU A 52 -24.93 3.08 11.70
C GLU A 52 -26.02 3.97 11.08
N LYS A 53 -27.29 3.66 11.37
CA LYS A 53 -28.47 4.34 10.85
C LYS A 53 -29.06 5.40 11.79
N HIS A 54 -28.36 5.69 12.92
CA HIS A 54 -28.86 6.68 13.88
C HIS A 54 -29.01 8.07 13.21
N GLU A 55 -30.08 8.81 13.55
CA GLU A 55 -30.36 10.14 12.97
C GLU A 55 -29.19 11.11 13.16
N TYR A 56 -28.60 11.15 14.36
CA TYR A 56 -27.37 11.89 14.61
C TYR A 56 -26.17 11.04 14.17
N ASN A 57 -25.83 11.12 12.87
CA ASN A 57 -24.84 10.29 12.20
C ASN A 57 -23.52 10.18 12.99
N PRO A 58 -23.14 8.99 13.50
CA PRO A 58 -21.96 8.83 14.34
C PRO A 58 -20.66 9.11 13.58
N PHE A 59 -20.60 8.81 12.29
CA PHE A 59 -19.39 8.96 11.48
C PHE A 59 -19.05 10.42 11.17
N LEU A 60 -20.07 11.28 11.01
CA LEU A 60 -19.88 12.70 10.71
C LEU A 60 -19.88 13.61 11.94
N ASN A 61 -20.71 13.28 12.94
CA ASN A 61 -21.06 14.23 14.00
C ASN A 61 -20.31 13.99 15.31
N TYR A 62 -19.49 12.96 15.38
CA TYR A 62 -18.50 12.75 16.44
C TYR A 62 -17.10 12.67 15.85
N ARG A 63 -16.10 13.11 16.62
CA ARG A 63 -14.69 13.00 16.26
C ARG A 63 -13.91 12.49 17.45
N LEU A 64 -13.47 11.23 17.37
CA LEU A 64 -12.43 10.69 18.24
C LEU A 64 -11.07 10.93 17.59
N ASN A 65 -10.15 11.54 18.33
CA ASN A 65 -8.73 11.56 18.01
C ASN A 65 -7.94 11.22 19.28
N VAL A 66 -6.87 10.47 19.15
CA VAL A 66 -5.98 10.17 20.28
C VAL A 66 -4.58 10.64 19.94
N ARG A 67 -3.99 11.43 20.83
CA ARG A 67 -2.59 11.83 20.74
C ARG A 67 -1.75 10.83 21.50
N PHE A 68 -0.87 10.12 20.80
CA PHE A 68 0.14 9.26 21.39
C PHE A 68 1.47 10.01 21.39
N THR A 69 2.17 10.02 22.54
CA THR A 69 3.45 10.71 22.70
C THR A 69 4.45 9.78 23.36
N HIS A 70 5.59 9.55 22.72
CA HIS A 70 6.70 8.80 23.30
C HIS A 70 7.40 9.66 24.34
N SER A 71 7.47 9.18 25.58
CA SER A 71 7.85 9.99 26.75
C SER A 71 9.27 10.54 26.66
N GLU A 72 10.23 9.75 26.19
CA GLU A 72 11.63 10.15 26.12
C GLU A 72 11.93 11.10 24.95
N SER A 73 11.41 10.80 23.75
CA SER A 73 11.75 11.59 22.56
C SER A 73 10.79 12.75 22.28
N GLY A 74 9.65 12.82 22.95
CA GLY A 74 8.60 13.78 22.68
C GLY A 74 7.89 13.60 21.33
N ARG A 75 8.26 12.58 20.53
CA ARG A 75 7.60 12.31 19.25
C ARG A 75 6.13 12.00 19.47
N SER A 76 5.27 12.61 18.68
CA SER A 76 3.83 12.54 18.89
C SER A 76 3.10 12.23 17.58
N PHE A 77 2.02 11.43 17.69
CA PHE A 77 1.10 11.07 16.61
C PHE A 77 -0.31 11.47 17.04
N LEU A 78 -1.06 12.13 16.16
CA LEU A 78 -2.48 12.40 16.34
C LEU A 78 -3.27 11.42 15.48
N VAL A 79 -3.71 10.33 16.08
CA VAL A 79 -4.35 9.22 15.37
C VAL A 79 -5.86 9.38 15.40
N PRO A 80 -6.56 9.35 14.26
CA PRO A 80 -8.01 9.36 14.23
C PRO A 80 -8.57 8.03 14.72
N GLY A 81 -9.66 8.10 15.47
CA GLY A 81 -10.46 6.93 15.85
C GLY A 81 -11.80 6.91 15.12
N TYR A 82 -12.53 5.83 15.30
CA TYR A 82 -13.76 5.52 14.58
C TYR A 82 -14.83 4.90 15.47
N TYR A 83 -16.08 4.88 15.01
CA TYR A 83 -17.19 4.17 15.63
C TYR A 83 -17.08 2.67 15.36
N ALA A 84 -17.14 1.83 16.39
CA ALA A 84 -16.88 0.40 16.35
C ALA A 84 -18.06 -0.46 16.85
N ALA A 85 -19.29 0.03 16.76
CA ALA A 85 -20.51 -0.65 17.16
C ALA A 85 -20.39 -1.31 18.56
N ASP A 86 -20.47 -2.64 18.65
CA ASP A 86 -20.27 -3.41 19.89
C ASP A 86 -18.80 -3.71 20.23
N GLY A 87 -17.88 -3.35 19.34
CA GLY A 87 -16.44 -3.63 19.45
C GLY A 87 -16.00 -5.01 18.97
N ASN A 88 -16.91 -5.83 18.45
CA ASN A 88 -16.64 -7.15 17.88
C ASN A 88 -17.45 -7.41 16.61
N ALA A 89 -17.76 -6.34 15.87
CA ALA A 89 -18.69 -6.36 14.74
C ALA A 89 -18.33 -7.38 13.66
N ALA A 90 -17.04 -7.64 13.43
CA ALA A 90 -16.61 -8.68 12.50
C ALA A 90 -17.24 -10.06 12.79
N ASN A 91 -17.47 -10.39 14.07
CA ASN A 91 -18.03 -11.66 14.50
C ASN A 91 -19.52 -11.63 14.83
N THR A 92 -20.06 -10.47 15.18
CA THR A 92 -21.43 -10.30 15.65
C THR A 92 -22.36 -9.72 14.61
N SER A 93 -21.82 -9.17 13.52
CA SER A 93 -22.55 -8.35 12.54
C SER A 93 -23.25 -7.14 13.17
N ALA A 94 -22.72 -6.63 14.29
CA ALA A 94 -23.35 -5.52 14.99
C ALA A 94 -23.29 -4.23 14.20
N ASP A 95 -24.45 -3.58 14.00
CA ASP A 95 -24.64 -2.26 13.41
C ASP A 95 -24.81 -1.15 14.46
N SER A 96 -24.86 -1.53 15.75
CA SER A 96 -25.18 -0.66 16.89
C SER A 96 -24.34 -1.01 18.12
N GLY A 97 -24.22 -0.04 19.03
CA GLY A 97 -23.50 -0.16 20.29
C GLY A 97 -22.82 1.13 20.70
N ASN A 98 -21.95 1.03 21.70
CA ASN A 98 -21.32 2.19 22.32
C ASN A 98 -19.78 2.22 22.24
N LYS A 99 -19.16 1.39 21.39
CA LYS A 99 -17.70 1.30 21.32
C LYS A 99 -17.12 2.26 20.28
N TRP A 100 -16.00 2.86 20.67
CA TRP A 100 -15.18 3.77 19.86
C TRP A 100 -13.74 3.31 19.94
N ARG A 101 -13.07 3.19 18.81
CA ARG A 101 -11.75 2.55 18.75
C ARG A 101 -10.72 3.42 18.04
N VAL A 102 -9.47 3.28 18.44
CA VAL A 102 -8.31 3.79 17.73
C VAL A 102 -7.24 2.72 17.66
N HIS A 103 -6.58 2.60 16.51
CA HIS A 103 -5.43 1.73 16.30
C HIS A 103 -4.16 2.57 16.17
N PHE A 104 -3.13 2.14 16.87
CA PHE A 104 -1.83 2.80 16.84
C PHE A 104 -0.72 1.77 16.68
N SER A 105 0.27 2.06 15.83
CA SER A 105 1.47 1.26 15.67
C SER A 105 2.68 2.06 16.16
N PRO A 106 3.18 1.80 17.38
CA PRO A 106 4.31 2.53 17.97
C PRO A 106 5.60 2.24 17.21
N ASN A 107 6.39 3.27 16.96
CA ASN A 107 7.65 3.18 16.23
C ASN A 107 8.90 3.35 17.12
N LYS A 108 8.73 3.25 18.43
CA LYS A 108 9.80 3.29 19.44
C LYS A 108 9.42 2.42 20.63
N GLN A 109 10.43 1.78 21.20
CA GLN A 109 10.33 1.10 22.49
C GLN A 109 10.32 2.13 23.62
N GLY A 110 9.77 1.76 24.79
CA GLY A 110 9.68 2.60 25.98
C GLY A 110 8.25 3.06 26.28
N THR A 111 8.13 4.03 27.15
CA THR A 111 6.83 4.50 27.65
C THR A 111 6.16 5.45 26.67
N TRP A 112 4.92 5.16 26.36
CA TRP A 112 4.02 6.00 25.58
C TRP A 112 2.89 6.52 26.45
N THR A 113 2.58 7.79 26.30
CA THR A 113 1.38 8.42 26.89
C THR A 113 0.35 8.60 25.80
N TRP A 114 -0.93 8.48 26.14
CA TRP A 114 -2.02 8.81 25.24
C TRP A 114 -2.99 9.80 25.89
N GLN A 115 -3.60 10.64 25.05
CA GLN A 115 -4.66 11.55 25.45
C GLN A 115 -5.76 11.56 24.40
N ALA A 116 -6.99 11.25 24.80
CA ALA A 116 -8.15 11.24 23.94
C ALA A 116 -8.81 12.62 23.87
N SER A 117 -9.30 12.93 22.68
CA SER A 117 -10.21 14.05 22.42
C SER A 117 -11.44 13.52 21.71
N PHE A 118 -12.62 13.71 22.34
CA PHE A 118 -13.90 13.28 21.79
C PHE A 118 -14.85 14.46 21.66
N ARG A 119 -15.06 14.88 20.40
CA ARG A 119 -15.81 16.11 20.11
C ARG A 119 -17.11 15.76 19.39
N LYS A 120 -18.16 16.57 19.61
CA LYS A 120 -19.44 16.46 18.91
C LYS A 120 -19.88 17.79 18.33
N ASN A 121 -20.31 17.77 17.10
CA ASN A 121 -21.04 18.83 16.38
C ASN A 121 -21.36 18.28 14.99
N ARG A 122 -22.27 18.94 14.27
CA ARG A 122 -22.49 18.62 12.86
C ARG A 122 -21.17 18.70 12.07
N TRP A 123 -20.81 17.60 11.39
CA TRP A 123 -19.64 17.45 10.54
C TRP A 123 -18.28 17.65 11.24
N VAL A 124 -18.24 17.48 12.57
CA VAL A 124 -16.99 17.68 13.31
C VAL A 124 -15.92 16.67 12.94
N ALA A 125 -16.30 15.47 12.48
CA ALA A 125 -15.34 14.41 12.10
C ALA A 125 -14.38 14.86 10.99
N ILE A 126 -14.87 15.60 10.02
CA ILE A 126 -14.10 16.07 8.86
C ILE A 126 -13.44 17.43 9.05
N SER A 127 -13.60 18.05 10.22
CA SER A 127 -13.00 19.34 10.53
C SER A 127 -11.53 19.20 10.90
N THR A 128 -10.66 19.96 10.26
CA THR A 128 -9.23 20.04 10.57
C THR A 128 -8.92 20.94 11.77
N LYS A 129 -9.90 21.74 12.22
CA LYS A 129 -9.73 22.62 13.37
C LYS A 129 -9.75 21.80 14.68
N SER A 130 -8.68 21.86 15.45
CA SER A 130 -8.55 21.10 16.72
C SER A 130 -9.66 21.43 17.72
N ASN A 131 -10.10 22.69 17.79
CA ASN A 131 -11.15 23.19 18.68
C ASN A 131 -12.56 23.09 18.09
N ALA A 132 -12.78 22.47 16.94
CA ALA A 132 -14.11 22.31 16.36
C ALA A 132 -15.00 21.45 17.27
N GLY A 133 -16.26 21.85 17.37
CA GLY A 133 -17.27 21.20 18.20
C GLY A 133 -17.12 21.45 19.69
N VAL A 134 -18.01 20.85 20.46
CA VAL A 134 -18.00 20.87 21.94
C VAL A 134 -17.54 19.49 22.44
N SER A 135 -17.22 19.37 23.73
CA SER A 135 -16.93 18.08 24.34
C SER A 135 -18.09 17.10 24.11
N GLY A 136 -17.76 15.90 23.65
CA GLY A 136 -18.70 14.78 23.54
C GLY A 136 -18.98 14.10 24.89
N GLY A 137 -18.23 14.44 25.95
CA GLY A 137 -18.22 13.67 27.20
C GLY A 137 -17.41 12.38 27.06
N PHE A 138 -17.76 11.37 27.83
CA PHE A 138 -17.14 10.03 27.79
C PHE A 138 -15.61 10.09 27.90
N MET A 139 -14.89 9.68 26.86
CA MET A 139 -13.43 9.65 26.82
C MET A 139 -12.78 11.01 26.57
N ASP A 140 -13.52 12.11 26.36
CA ASP A 140 -12.93 13.43 26.09
C ASP A 140 -12.05 13.92 27.25
N GLY A 141 -10.76 14.10 27.00
CA GLY A 141 -9.76 14.48 28.02
C GLY A 141 -9.14 13.31 28.80
N GLN A 142 -9.62 12.08 28.63
CA GLN A 142 -8.99 10.91 29.25
C GLN A 142 -7.57 10.70 28.73
N SER A 143 -6.71 10.17 29.59
CA SER A 143 -5.31 9.88 29.29
C SER A 143 -4.83 8.64 30.04
N GLY A 144 -3.73 8.08 29.56
CA GLY A 144 -3.08 6.94 30.20
C GLY A 144 -1.69 6.69 29.62
N THR A 145 -1.09 5.60 30.05
CA THR A 145 0.26 5.20 29.63
C THR A 145 0.31 3.70 29.34
N PHE A 146 1.26 3.31 28.50
CA PHE A 146 1.65 1.90 28.32
C PHE A 146 3.12 1.83 27.91
N ASP A 147 3.75 0.69 28.17
CA ASP A 147 5.14 0.45 27.81
C ASP A 147 5.22 -0.47 26.59
N VAL A 148 6.14 -0.15 25.68
CA VAL A 148 6.37 -0.86 24.42
C VAL A 148 7.72 -1.57 24.46
N GLY A 149 7.69 -2.90 24.31
CA GLY A 149 8.87 -3.76 24.21
C GLY A 149 9.35 -3.94 22.76
N PRO A 150 10.43 -4.75 22.56
CA PRO A 150 10.92 -5.10 21.25
C PRO A 150 9.96 -6.02 20.50
N SER A 151 10.00 -5.99 19.16
CA SER A 151 9.33 -6.99 18.32
C SER A 151 10.04 -8.34 18.42
N ASP A 152 9.26 -9.42 18.38
CA ASP A 152 9.73 -10.81 18.34
C ASP A 152 9.41 -11.50 17.00
N LYS A 153 8.94 -10.73 16.04
CA LYS A 153 8.57 -11.26 14.72
C LYS A 153 9.81 -11.46 13.85
N GLN A 154 9.67 -12.32 12.86
CA GLN A 154 10.68 -12.65 11.88
C GLN A 154 10.14 -12.41 10.47
N TYR A 155 11.07 -12.27 9.49
CA TYR A 155 10.69 -12.24 8.08
C TYR A 155 9.78 -13.44 7.74
N PRO A 156 8.72 -13.26 6.93
CA PRO A 156 8.37 -12.09 6.12
C PRO A 156 7.52 -11.02 6.83
N ASP A 157 7.08 -11.24 8.07
CA ASP A 157 6.21 -10.34 8.83
C ASP A 157 6.80 -8.91 8.87
N PHE A 158 6.02 -7.92 8.45
CA PHE A 158 6.49 -6.52 8.42
C PHE A 158 6.79 -5.96 9.81
N ARG A 159 6.24 -6.54 10.88
CA ARG A 159 6.56 -6.16 12.27
C ARG A 159 8.01 -6.47 12.67
N ALA A 160 8.71 -7.29 11.90
CA ALA A 160 10.17 -7.51 12.02
C ALA A 160 10.98 -6.43 11.31
N ARG A 161 10.41 -5.77 10.30
CA ARG A 161 11.12 -4.84 9.40
C ARG A 161 10.77 -3.37 9.68
N GLY A 162 9.66 -3.13 10.38
CA GLY A 162 9.14 -1.79 10.65
C GLY A 162 8.31 -1.21 9.51
N ARG A 163 7.91 0.06 9.66
CA ARG A 163 7.08 0.73 8.65
C ARG A 163 7.87 0.98 7.38
N LEU A 164 7.22 0.72 6.25
CA LEU A 164 7.73 1.04 4.93
C LEU A 164 7.49 2.52 4.63
N ASN A 165 8.55 3.28 4.46
CA ASN A 165 8.49 4.73 4.30
C ASN A 165 8.98 5.17 2.93
N TYR A 166 8.37 6.24 2.41
CA TYR A 166 8.98 7.04 1.35
C TYR A 166 10.14 7.87 1.93
N VAL A 167 11.33 7.70 1.38
CA VAL A 167 12.58 8.30 1.89
C VAL A 167 13.15 9.37 0.94
N ASN A 168 12.28 10.02 0.19
CA ASN A 168 12.66 11.02 -0.82
C ASN A 168 13.61 10.47 -1.89
N GLY A 169 13.33 9.26 -2.33
CA GLY A 169 14.09 8.50 -3.32
C GLY A 169 13.18 7.60 -4.17
N PRO A 170 13.76 6.91 -5.15
CA PRO A 170 12.99 6.09 -6.08
C PRO A 170 12.53 4.73 -5.53
N TYR A 171 12.90 4.40 -4.31
CA TYR A 171 12.52 3.18 -3.62
C TYR A 171 11.98 3.50 -2.22
N LEU A 172 11.09 2.66 -1.72
CA LEU A 172 10.63 2.70 -0.33
C LEU A 172 11.59 1.92 0.56
N GLN A 173 11.72 2.34 1.84
CA GLN A 173 12.64 1.76 2.80
C GLN A 173 11.95 1.41 4.11
N PHE A 174 12.23 0.25 4.65
CA PHE A 174 11.76 -0.16 5.98
C PHE A 174 12.49 0.60 7.09
N ALA A 175 11.74 1.05 8.09
CA ALA A 175 12.25 1.90 9.17
C ALA A 175 13.18 1.19 10.15
N GLU A 176 13.02 -0.11 10.36
CA GLU A 176 13.81 -0.90 11.32
C GLU A 176 14.96 -1.63 10.64
N SER A 177 14.68 -2.38 9.57
CA SER A 177 15.72 -3.14 8.86
C SER A 177 16.58 -2.30 7.93
N HIS A 178 16.12 -1.10 7.55
CA HIS A 178 16.74 -0.23 6.55
C HIS A 178 16.86 -0.85 5.15
N GLU A 179 16.19 -1.95 4.90
CA GLU A 179 16.12 -2.59 3.59
C GLU A 179 15.23 -1.80 2.64
N TYR A 180 15.64 -1.71 1.40
CA TYR A 180 14.80 -1.19 0.33
C TYR A 180 13.87 -2.30 -0.16
N PHE A 181 12.63 -1.93 -0.46
CA PHE A 181 11.60 -2.87 -0.84
C PHE A 181 11.45 -2.92 -2.36
N ILE A 182 11.44 -4.14 -2.91
CA ILE A 182 11.04 -4.40 -4.30
C ILE A 182 9.74 -5.17 -4.25
N LYS A 183 8.68 -4.57 -4.82
CA LYS A 183 7.32 -5.10 -4.83
C LYS A 183 7.12 -6.08 -5.99
N ALA A 184 6.43 -7.19 -5.72
CA ALA A 184 5.86 -8.06 -6.74
C ALA A 184 4.56 -8.68 -6.22
N GLY A 185 3.50 -8.66 -7.03
CA GLY A 185 2.21 -9.19 -6.59
C GLY A 185 1.14 -9.21 -7.66
N ALA A 186 -0.08 -9.54 -7.23
CA ALA A 186 -1.26 -9.60 -8.07
C ALA A 186 -2.00 -8.26 -8.09
N ASP A 187 -2.46 -7.87 -9.26
CA ASP A 187 -3.34 -6.72 -9.51
C ASP A 187 -4.61 -7.23 -10.19
N ALA A 188 -5.62 -7.52 -9.39
CA ALA A 188 -6.98 -7.85 -9.80
C ALA A 188 -7.92 -7.20 -8.78
N PRO A 189 -7.95 -5.84 -8.78
CA PRO A 189 -8.43 -5.09 -7.64
C PRO A 189 -9.93 -4.87 -7.62
N GLU A 190 -10.62 -4.87 -8.77
CA GLU A 190 -11.96 -4.30 -8.96
C GLU A 190 -12.97 -4.91 -8.00
N ASN A 191 -12.95 -6.24 -7.87
CA ASN A 191 -13.88 -6.97 -7.01
C ASN A 191 -13.19 -7.94 -6.03
N LEU A 192 -11.89 -7.73 -5.71
CA LEU A 192 -11.20 -8.56 -4.73
C LEU A 192 -11.93 -8.56 -3.38
N LEU A 193 -12.43 -7.40 -2.96
CA LEU A 193 -13.17 -7.22 -1.71
C LEU A 193 -14.68 -7.47 -1.84
N ALA A 194 -15.20 -7.83 -3.01
CA ALA A 194 -16.53 -8.39 -3.18
C ALA A 194 -16.50 -9.88 -2.82
N TYR A 195 -16.29 -10.19 -1.56
CA TYR A 195 -16.10 -11.54 -1.06
C TYR A 195 -17.34 -12.03 -0.31
N ALA A 196 -17.82 -13.23 -0.68
CA ALA A 196 -19.08 -13.79 -0.22
C ALA A 196 -19.19 -13.97 1.31
N ASP A 197 -18.06 -14.10 2.01
CA ASP A 197 -18.04 -14.24 3.45
C ASP A 197 -18.06 -12.90 4.21
N PHE A 198 -17.91 -11.75 3.53
CA PHE A 198 -18.09 -10.45 4.15
C PHE A 198 -19.55 -10.14 4.40
N ASP A 199 -19.82 -9.38 5.46
CA ASP A 199 -21.15 -8.84 5.72
C ASP A 199 -21.48 -7.70 4.73
N GLY A 200 -22.75 -7.29 4.71
CA GLY A 200 -23.23 -6.18 3.91
C GLY A 200 -23.91 -6.62 2.61
N ALA A 201 -24.50 -5.65 1.94
CA ALA A 201 -25.22 -5.86 0.69
C ALA A 201 -24.23 -5.84 -0.49
N PHE A 202 -24.17 -6.93 -1.22
CA PHE A 202 -23.46 -7.01 -2.49
C PHE A 202 -24.41 -7.19 -3.67
N GLN A 203 -25.65 -7.61 -3.43
CA GLN A 203 -26.49 -8.17 -4.49
C GLN A 203 -27.95 -7.74 -4.47
N ASP A 204 -28.42 -6.98 -3.50
CA ASP A 204 -29.84 -6.70 -3.31
C ASP A 204 -30.20 -5.22 -3.31
N ASP A 205 -29.34 -4.37 -3.85
CA ASP A 205 -29.55 -2.93 -3.86
C ASP A 205 -30.34 -2.41 -5.08
N GLY A 206 -30.68 -3.31 -5.99
CA GLY A 206 -31.42 -2.99 -7.23
C GLY A 206 -30.52 -2.64 -8.41
N HIS A 207 -29.19 -2.72 -8.24
CA HIS A 207 -28.21 -2.59 -9.29
C HIS A 207 -27.81 -3.95 -9.86
N LYS A 208 -27.18 -3.95 -11.02
CA LYS A 208 -26.66 -5.17 -11.62
C LYS A 208 -25.30 -5.46 -11.01
N ASP A 209 -25.29 -6.31 -10.01
CA ASP A 209 -24.06 -6.72 -9.35
C ASP A 209 -23.20 -7.58 -10.25
N GLY A 210 -21.91 -7.36 -10.10
CA GLY A 210 -20.90 -8.16 -10.71
C GLY A 210 -20.66 -9.48 -9.99
N PHE A 211 -19.50 -10.05 -10.25
CA PHE A 211 -19.10 -11.33 -9.72
C PHE A 211 -18.68 -11.23 -8.24
N VAL A 212 -19.35 -11.98 -7.37
CA VAL A 212 -18.97 -12.09 -5.95
C VAL A 212 -18.04 -13.29 -5.77
N LYS A 213 -16.83 -13.02 -5.30
CA LYS A 213 -15.77 -14.03 -5.16
C LYS A 213 -15.97 -14.88 -3.92
N THR A 214 -15.69 -16.16 -4.05
CA THR A 214 -15.67 -17.12 -2.93
C THR A 214 -14.26 -17.51 -2.51
N TRP A 215 -13.29 -17.38 -3.42
CA TRP A 215 -11.93 -17.86 -3.25
C TRP A 215 -11.84 -19.35 -2.87
N ALA A 216 -12.87 -20.13 -3.25
CA ALA A 216 -13.01 -21.53 -2.89
C ALA A 216 -11.80 -22.40 -3.25
N PRO A 217 -11.10 -22.22 -4.39
CA PRO A 217 -9.89 -22.97 -4.71
C PRO A 217 -8.78 -22.83 -3.67
N HIS A 218 -8.75 -21.71 -2.93
CA HIS A 218 -7.73 -21.41 -1.93
C HIS A 218 -8.08 -21.81 -0.49
N ILE A 219 -9.27 -22.36 -0.23
CA ILE A 219 -9.61 -22.89 1.11
C ILE A 219 -8.58 -23.92 1.59
N VAL A 220 -7.97 -24.69 0.67
CA VAL A 220 -6.93 -25.68 0.97
C VAL A 220 -5.61 -25.05 1.46
N ASP A 221 -5.39 -23.77 1.22
CA ASP A 221 -4.20 -23.04 1.64
C ASP A 221 -4.37 -22.39 3.02
N TRP A 222 -5.59 -22.29 3.53
CA TRP A 222 -5.85 -21.88 4.90
C TRP A 222 -5.24 -22.88 5.88
N LYS A 223 -4.59 -22.41 6.92
CA LYS A 223 -3.90 -23.25 7.90
C LYS A 223 -4.55 -23.12 9.28
N PRO A 224 -4.58 -24.18 10.10
CA PRO A 224 -5.04 -24.07 11.48
C PRO A 224 -4.27 -22.99 12.24
N GLY A 225 -5.01 -22.02 12.78
CA GLY A 225 -4.45 -20.85 13.47
C GLY A 225 -4.53 -19.56 12.66
N ASP A 226 -4.78 -19.64 11.36
CA ASP A 226 -5.08 -18.46 10.56
C ASP A 226 -6.45 -17.86 10.95
N PRO A 227 -6.64 -16.55 10.72
CA PRO A 227 -7.87 -15.89 11.15
C PRO A 227 -9.10 -16.40 10.40
N THR A 228 -10.23 -16.31 11.09
CA THR A 228 -11.58 -16.47 10.58
C THR A 228 -12.51 -15.54 11.33
N TRP A 229 -13.72 -15.35 10.85
CA TRP A 229 -14.78 -14.64 11.58
C TRP A 229 -16.10 -15.42 11.52
N GLN A 230 -17.03 -15.12 12.43
CA GLN A 230 -18.33 -15.79 12.51
C GLN A 230 -18.24 -17.32 12.41
N GLY A 231 -17.24 -17.91 13.06
CA GLY A 231 -16.92 -19.32 13.02
C GLY A 231 -15.92 -19.69 11.93
N ASP A 232 -16.39 -20.02 10.73
CA ASP A 232 -15.56 -20.58 9.65
C ASP A 232 -15.40 -19.67 8.43
N LYS A 233 -15.96 -18.47 8.43
CA LYS A 233 -15.88 -17.54 7.32
C LYS A 233 -14.45 -16.99 7.13
N GLY A 234 -14.11 -16.63 5.90
CA GLY A 234 -12.83 -16.00 5.56
C GLY A 234 -11.76 -16.94 5.02
N LYS A 235 -11.92 -18.25 5.13
CA LYS A 235 -10.90 -19.24 4.76
C LYS A 235 -10.45 -19.15 3.31
N GLY A 236 -11.34 -18.80 2.39
CA GLY A 236 -11.02 -18.68 0.97
C GLY A 236 -10.01 -17.55 0.72
N LEU A 237 -10.33 -16.32 1.10
CA LEU A 237 -9.47 -15.16 0.86
C LEU A 237 -8.19 -15.19 1.72
N VAL A 238 -8.28 -15.63 2.99
CA VAL A 238 -7.09 -15.86 3.85
C VAL A 238 -6.17 -16.89 3.21
N GLY A 239 -6.72 -17.99 2.68
CA GLY A 239 -5.95 -19.01 1.95
C GLY A 239 -5.32 -18.46 0.67
N ALA A 240 -6.01 -17.61 -0.07
CA ALA A 240 -5.46 -16.96 -1.25
C ALA A 240 -4.21 -16.10 -0.90
N LEU A 241 -4.26 -15.32 0.18
CA LEU A 241 -3.09 -14.58 0.66
C LEU A 241 -1.94 -15.50 1.09
N ASN A 242 -2.26 -16.62 1.77
CA ASN A 242 -1.25 -17.64 2.11
C ASN A 242 -0.56 -18.19 0.87
N TYR A 243 -1.34 -18.53 -0.16
CA TYR A 243 -0.80 -19.02 -1.42
C TYR A 243 0.12 -17.99 -2.07
N LEU A 244 -0.34 -16.76 -2.23
CA LEU A 244 0.42 -15.69 -2.88
C LEU A 244 1.77 -15.44 -2.17
N SER A 245 1.74 -15.35 -0.84
CA SER A 245 2.96 -15.23 -0.02
C SER A 245 3.87 -16.46 -0.14
N SER A 246 3.31 -17.68 -0.22
CA SER A 246 4.08 -18.92 -0.38
C SER A 246 4.84 -18.98 -1.71
N LYS A 247 4.34 -18.30 -2.73
CA LYS A 247 5.01 -18.13 -4.03
C LYS A 247 6.08 -17.03 -4.01
N GLY A 248 6.28 -16.39 -2.86
CA GLY A 248 7.26 -15.32 -2.69
C GLY A 248 6.80 -13.95 -3.17
N MET A 249 5.52 -13.80 -3.50
CA MET A 249 4.93 -12.49 -3.75
C MET A 249 4.78 -11.73 -2.43
N ASN A 250 4.84 -10.40 -2.53
CA ASN A 250 4.88 -9.53 -1.37
C ASN A 250 3.94 -8.31 -1.49
N ALA A 251 2.95 -8.37 -2.39
CA ALA A 251 1.96 -7.33 -2.59
C ALA A 251 0.66 -7.90 -3.17
N PHE A 252 -0.44 -7.20 -2.91
CA PHE A 252 -1.70 -7.35 -3.63
C PHE A 252 -2.46 -6.02 -3.61
N SER A 253 -3.24 -5.75 -4.66
CA SER A 253 -4.05 -4.55 -4.81
C SER A 253 -5.54 -4.86 -4.64
N PHE A 254 -6.28 -3.83 -4.25
CA PHE A 254 -7.73 -3.87 -4.09
C PHE A 254 -8.32 -2.48 -4.15
N LEU A 255 -9.49 -2.37 -4.76
CA LEU A 255 -10.34 -1.20 -4.66
C LEU A 255 -11.10 -1.22 -3.33
N THR A 256 -11.31 -0.04 -2.75
CA THR A 256 -12.15 0.15 -1.57
C THR A 256 -13.44 0.91 -1.89
N LEU A 257 -13.58 1.37 -3.13
CA LEU A 257 -14.79 2.00 -3.67
C LEU A 257 -14.89 1.72 -5.16
N ASN A 258 -15.80 0.82 -5.51
CA ASN A 258 -16.21 0.49 -6.87
C ASN A 258 -17.73 0.25 -6.86
N ILE A 259 -18.50 1.34 -6.99
CA ILE A 259 -19.98 1.37 -7.07
C ILE A 259 -20.44 1.50 -8.52
N ARG A 260 -19.60 2.08 -9.37
CA ARG A 260 -19.78 2.24 -10.79
C ARG A 260 -18.48 1.89 -11.46
N GLY A 261 -18.50 1.10 -12.47
CA GLY A 261 -17.31 0.59 -13.13
C GLY A 261 -17.43 -0.92 -13.31
N ASP A 262 -16.33 -1.60 -13.32
CA ASP A 262 -16.33 -3.04 -13.49
C ASP A 262 -16.81 -3.75 -12.20
N ASP A 263 -17.91 -4.50 -12.31
CA ASP A 263 -18.56 -5.29 -11.26
C ASP A 263 -19.35 -4.55 -10.16
N ASP A 264 -19.24 -3.25 -9.98
CA ASP A 264 -20.11 -2.38 -9.16
C ASP A 264 -20.38 -2.81 -7.70
N ASN A 265 -19.55 -3.64 -7.07
CA ASN A 265 -19.92 -4.37 -5.85
C ASN A 265 -18.94 -4.25 -4.67
N VAL A 266 -18.04 -3.26 -4.70
CA VAL A 266 -17.13 -2.98 -3.58
C VAL A 266 -17.37 -1.58 -3.03
N PHE A 267 -17.79 -1.50 -1.79
CA PHE A 267 -17.95 -0.23 -1.10
C PHE A 267 -17.94 -0.39 0.42
N PRO A 268 -17.49 0.63 1.18
CA PRO A 268 -17.38 0.57 2.63
C PRO A 268 -18.69 0.97 3.35
N TYR A 269 -19.75 1.23 2.61
CA TYR A 269 -20.99 1.82 3.12
C TYR A 269 -22.04 0.77 3.47
N ILE A 270 -23.07 1.18 4.23
CA ILE A 270 -24.18 0.31 4.63
C ILE A 270 -25.07 -0.12 3.46
N ASP A 271 -25.08 0.64 2.39
CA ASP A 271 -25.77 0.35 1.14
C ASP A 271 -25.14 1.13 -0.03
N TYR A 272 -25.59 0.84 -1.23
CA TYR A 272 -25.08 1.38 -2.49
C TYR A 272 -25.27 2.90 -2.62
N ASP A 273 -26.37 3.45 -2.15
CA ASP A 273 -26.73 4.86 -2.33
C ASP A 273 -26.28 5.77 -1.17
N THR A 274 -25.89 5.19 -0.05
CA THR A 274 -25.49 5.93 1.16
C THR A 274 -23.97 6.10 1.20
N HIS A 275 -23.47 7.34 1.09
CA HIS A 275 -22.03 7.62 1.05
C HIS A 275 -21.51 8.35 2.30
N ASP A 276 -22.25 8.35 3.38
CA ASP A 276 -21.87 9.01 4.64
C ASP A 276 -22.06 8.13 5.89
N ARG A 277 -22.31 6.83 5.69
CA ARG A 277 -22.52 5.83 6.75
C ARG A 277 -21.77 4.54 6.40
N MET A 278 -20.86 4.17 7.26
CA MET A 278 -20.01 3.00 7.04
C MET A 278 -20.71 1.73 7.54
N ASP A 279 -20.46 0.60 6.88
CA ASP A 279 -20.76 -0.73 7.35
C ASP A 279 -19.62 -1.17 8.30
N VAL A 280 -19.87 -1.13 9.59
CA VAL A 280 -18.84 -1.38 10.61
C VAL A 280 -18.36 -2.83 10.59
N SER A 281 -19.28 -3.78 10.42
CA SER A 281 -18.93 -5.20 10.43
C SER A 281 -18.07 -5.60 9.23
N LYS A 282 -18.44 -5.14 8.04
CA LYS A 282 -17.67 -5.35 6.81
C LYS A 282 -16.26 -4.78 6.92
N LEU A 283 -16.13 -3.54 7.40
CA LEU A 283 -14.83 -2.90 7.55
C LEU A 283 -13.95 -3.56 8.64
N ASP A 284 -14.54 -4.07 9.72
CA ASP A 284 -13.82 -4.86 10.71
C ASP A 284 -13.37 -6.24 10.14
N GLN A 285 -14.12 -6.81 9.18
CA GLN A 285 -13.72 -8.03 8.45
C GLN A 285 -12.61 -7.76 7.43
N TRP A 286 -12.63 -6.60 6.74
CA TRP A 286 -11.50 -6.16 5.90
C TRP A 286 -10.22 -6.02 6.72
N GLU A 287 -10.32 -5.48 7.94
CA GLU A 287 -9.17 -5.35 8.85
C GLU A 287 -8.52 -6.71 9.15
N ILE A 288 -9.30 -7.78 9.29
CA ILE A 288 -8.77 -9.14 9.51
C ILE A 288 -7.91 -9.58 8.31
N ILE A 289 -8.38 -9.34 7.09
CA ILE A 289 -7.65 -9.66 5.86
C ILE A 289 -6.36 -8.84 5.75
N PHE A 290 -6.42 -7.54 6.01
CA PHE A 290 -5.24 -6.66 5.92
C PHE A 290 -4.20 -6.97 7.00
N GLU A 291 -4.63 -7.23 8.23
CA GLU A 291 -3.74 -7.68 9.31
C GLU A 291 -3.05 -9.00 8.95
N HIS A 292 -3.80 -9.96 8.40
CA HIS A 292 -3.22 -11.23 7.95
C HIS A 292 -2.20 -11.00 6.82
N GLY A 293 -2.53 -10.21 5.81
CA GLY A 293 -1.61 -9.83 4.74
C GLY A 293 -0.29 -9.23 5.28
N GLN A 294 -0.39 -8.33 6.26
CA GLN A 294 0.78 -7.75 6.93
C GLN A 294 1.67 -8.81 7.59
N THR A 295 1.08 -9.82 8.25
CA THR A 295 1.85 -10.92 8.90
C THR A 295 2.57 -11.80 7.88
N LEU A 296 2.03 -11.89 6.68
CA LEU A 296 2.60 -12.63 5.55
C LEU A 296 3.64 -11.81 4.76
N GLY A 297 3.85 -10.54 5.10
CA GLY A 297 4.73 -9.64 4.37
C GLY A 297 4.16 -9.16 3.03
N LEU A 298 2.84 -9.04 2.93
CA LEU A 298 2.15 -8.53 1.75
C LEU A 298 1.85 -7.03 1.91
N PHE A 299 2.37 -6.24 0.99
CA PHE A 299 2.09 -4.81 0.87
C PHE A 299 0.63 -4.59 0.47
N LEU A 300 -0.03 -3.66 1.13
CA LEU A 300 -1.44 -3.35 0.93
C LEU A 300 -1.58 -2.17 -0.05
N HIS A 301 -1.96 -2.45 -1.27
CA HIS A 301 -2.17 -1.42 -2.28
C HIS A 301 -3.63 -0.95 -2.27
N PHE A 302 -3.92 0.08 -1.47
CA PHE A 302 -5.24 0.69 -1.41
C PHE A 302 -5.49 1.58 -2.63
N LYS A 303 -6.31 1.11 -3.58
CA LYS A 303 -6.89 1.94 -4.64
C LYS A 303 -8.21 2.51 -4.11
N THR A 304 -8.30 3.84 -4.00
CA THR A 304 -9.41 4.49 -3.27
C THR A 304 -10.67 4.69 -4.10
N GLN A 305 -10.59 4.53 -5.39
CA GLN A 305 -11.73 4.61 -6.33
C GLN A 305 -11.34 4.09 -7.69
N GLU A 306 -12.33 3.63 -8.44
CA GLU A 306 -12.29 3.36 -9.87
C GLU A 306 -12.53 4.65 -10.69
N VAL A 307 -12.18 4.66 -11.96
CA VAL A 307 -12.32 5.82 -12.86
C VAL A 307 -13.77 6.35 -12.93
N GLU A 308 -14.76 5.47 -13.02
CA GLU A 308 -16.18 5.81 -13.05
C GLU A 308 -16.68 6.41 -11.74
N ASN A 309 -15.98 6.13 -10.64
CA ASN A 309 -16.33 6.63 -9.31
C ASN A 309 -15.68 7.98 -8.97
N GLN A 310 -14.79 8.50 -9.83
CA GLN A 310 -14.03 9.71 -9.50
C GLN A 310 -14.93 10.93 -9.23
N GLY A 311 -16.08 11.02 -9.85
CA GLY A 311 -17.07 12.07 -9.61
C GLY A 311 -18.16 11.71 -8.60
N LEU A 312 -18.20 10.47 -8.08
CA LEU A 312 -19.30 9.99 -7.24
C LEU A 312 -19.41 10.76 -5.92
N LEU A 313 -18.30 10.91 -5.21
CA LEU A 313 -18.26 11.60 -3.93
C LEU A 313 -18.04 13.11 -4.15
N ASP A 314 -19.02 13.93 -3.67
CA ASP A 314 -18.96 15.40 -3.73
C ASP A 314 -18.72 15.96 -5.14
N GLY A 315 -19.15 15.26 -6.20
CA GLY A 315 -18.94 15.69 -7.60
C GLY A 315 -17.47 15.72 -8.01
N GLY A 316 -16.62 14.89 -7.42
CA GLY A 316 -15.18 14.82 -7.68
C GLY A 316 -14.32 15.68 -6.75
N GLY A 317 -14.92 16.62 -6.03
CA GLY A 317 -14.21 17.51 -5.12
C GLY A 317 -13.86 16.88 -3.76
N LEU A 318 -13.08 17.59 -2.97
CA LEU A 318 -12.73 17.22 -1.59
C LEU A 318 -13.77 17.78 -0.60
N GLY A 319 -15.01 17.29 -0.69
CA GLY A 319 -16.14 17.71 0.14
C GLY A 319 -16.37 16.87 1.39
N VAL A 320 -17.61 16.75 1.83
CA VAL A 320 -17.99 16.07 3.08
C VAL A 320 -17.83 14.57 2.98
N GLN A 321 -18.34 13.97 1.90
CA GLN A 321 -18.35 12.52 1.69
C GLN A 321 -16.93 11.98 1.50
N ARG A 322 -16.15 12.61 0.62
CA ARG A 322 -14.78 12.21 0.33
C ARG A 322 -13.84 12.34 1.55
N LYS A 323 -13.95 13.44 2.31
CA LYS A 323 -13.18 13.59 3.55
C LYS A 323 -13.55 12.58 4.61
N LEU A 324 -14.85 12.24 4.73
CA LEU A 324 -15.29 11.20 5.65
C LEU A 324 -14.71 9.85 5.24
N TYR A 325 -14.88 9.48 3.99
CA TYR A 325 -14.35 8.23 3.44
C TYR A 325 -12.85 8.08 3.70
N TYR A 326 -12.05 9.08 3.34
CA TYR A 326 -10.60 9.05 3.59
C TYR A 326 -10.26 8.99 5.08
N ARG A 327 -11.02 9.71 5.93
CA ARG A 327 -10.83 9.65 7.37
C ARG A 327 -11.08 8.25 7.92
N GLU A 328 -12.13 7.58 7.47
CA GLU A 328 -12.45 6.21 7.90
C GLU A 328 -11.37 5.22 7.45
N LEU A 329 -10.87 5.33 6.21
CA LEU A 329 -9.74 4.51 5.75
C LEU A 329 -8.49 4.70 6.64
N VAL A 330 -8.10 5.95 6.90
CA VAL A 330 -6.93 6.24 7.75
C VAL A 330 -7.15 5.79 9.19
N ALA A 331 -8.35 5.99 9.76
CA ALA A 331 -8.64 5.63 11.14
C ALA A 331 -8.63 4.12 11.38
N ARG A 332 -9.12 3.34 10.41
CA ARG A 332 -9.20 1.88 10.50
C ARG A 332 -7.90 1.21 10.06
N PHE A 333 -7.31 1.63 8.95
CA PHE A 333 -6.25 0.88 8.28
C PHE A 333 -4.88 1.59 8.26
N GLY A 334 -4.80 2.88 8.58
CA GLY A 334 -3.53 3.62 8.54
C GLY A 334 -2.45 3.14 9.51
N HIS A 335 -2.79 2.29 10.48
CA HIS A 335 -1.82 1.70 11.41
C HIS A 335 -0.96 0.59 10.79
N HIS A 336 -1.37 0.02 9.65
CA HIS A 336 -0.57 -0.99 8.94
C HIS A 336 0.79 -0.45 8.49
N LEU A 337 1.77 -1.33 8.39
CA LEU A 337 3.18 -0.93 8.25
C LEU A 337 3.62 -0.72 6.81
N ALA A 338 3.02 -1.42 5.86
CA ALA A 338 3.40 -1.35 4.45
C ALA A 338 2.16 -1.21 3.58
N LEU A 339 1.84 0.02 3.24
CA LEU A 339 0.73 0.36 2.36
C LEU A 339 1.02 1.63 1.56
N ASN A 340 0.22 1.86 0.54
CA ASN A 340 0.09 3.15 -0.12
C ASN A 340 -1.38 3.60 -0.15
N TRP A 341 -1.58 4.91 -0.30
CA TRP A 341 -2.86 5.48 -0.67
C TRP A 341 -2.81 5.84 -2.16
N ASN A 342 -3.51 5.07 -2.99
CA ASN A 342 -3.66 5.34 -4.41
C ASN A 342 -4.95 6.16 -4.64
N MET A 343 -4.78 7.34 -5.23
CA MET A 343 -5.89 8.30 -5.37
C MET A 343 -6.94 7.91 -6.40
N GLY A 344 -6.74 6.84 -7.10
CA GLY A 344 -7.71 6.27 -8.02
C GLY A 344 -7.06 5.46 -9.12
N GLU A 345 -7.76 4.43 -9.53
CA GLU A 345 -7.47 3.65 -10.70
C GLU A 345 -7.92 4.40 -11.92
N GLU A 346 -7.08 4.39 -12.97
CA GLU A 346 -7.35 5.06 -14.24
C GLU A 346 -7.88 6.52 -14.12
N ASN A 347 -7.55 7.17 -13.02
CA ASN A 347 -8.09 8.47 -12.65
C ASN A 347 -7.66 9.59 -13.60
N GLY A 348 -8.62 10.36 -14.08
CA GLY A 348 -8.41 11.52 -14.97
C GLY A 348 -9.39 11.55 -16.14
N ASP A 349 -9.11 12.45 -17.10
CA ASP A 349 -9.94 12.69 -18.28
C ASP A 349 -9.38 11.93 -19.50
N TRP A 350 -9.49 10.62 -19.47
CA TRP A 350 -9.03 9.78 -20.60
C TRP A 350 -10.00 8.64 -20.95
N ALA A 351 -10.89 8.29 -20.02
CA ALA A 351 -11.93 7.30 -20.25
C ALA A 351 -13.00 7.82 -21.19
N LEU A 352 -13.53 6.92 -22.02
CA LEU A 352 -14.38 7.29 -23.16
C LEU A 352 -15.72 7.89 -22.79
N GLU A 353 -16.40 7.34 -21.79
CA GLU A 353 -17.70 7.82 -21.32
C GLU A 353 -17.80 7.68 -19.81
N LEU A 354 -17.58 8.76 -19.10
CA LEU A 354 -17.72 8.79 -17.65
C LEU A 354 -19.15 9.17 -17.25
N PRO A 355 -19.73 8.53 -16.23
CA PRO A 355 -21.03 8.90 -15.70
C PRO A 355 -21.04 10.28 -15.03
N THR A 356 -19.86 10.81 -14.71
CA THR A 356 -19.64 12.13 -14.10
C THR A 356 -18.42 12.79 -14.74
N PRO A 357 -18.26 14.13 -14.64
CA PRO A 357 -17.04 14.79 -15.09
C PRO A 357 -15.79 14.21 -14.40
N ALA A 358 -14.72 14.04 -15.17
CA ALA A 358 -13.42 13.61 -14.67
C ALA A 358 -12.85 14.59 -13.63
N GLN A 359 -12.06 14.07 -12.69
CA GLN A 359 -11.28 14.90 -11.78
C GLN A 359 -10.14 15.59 -12.53
N GLY A 360 -10.06 16.90 -12.41
CA GLY A 360 -8.95 17.68 -12.94
C GLY A 360 -7.72 17.65 -12.01
N THR A 361 -6.70 18.38 -12.44
CA THR A 361 -5.44 18.51 -11.67
C THR A 361 -5.66 19.00 -10.24
N ALA A 362 -6.55 19.99 -10.06
CA ALA A 362 -6.80 20.59 -8.75
C ALA A 362 -7.41 19.57 -7.76
N GLU A 363 -8.38 18.78 -8.20
CA GLU A 363 -9.02 17.75 -7.39
C GLU A 363 -8.02 16.65 -7.03
N ARG A 364 -7.24 16.17 -8.00
CA ARG A 364 -6.21 15.14 -7.80
C ARG A 364 -5.12 15.59 -6.83
N LEU A 365 -4.61 16.82 -6.95
CA LEU A 365 -3.66 17.39 -6.00
C LEU A 365 -4.26 17.58 -4.60
N ALA A 366 -5.55 17.97 -4.51
CA ALA A 366 -6.23 18.13 -3.22
C ALA A 366 -6.39 16.80 -2.47
N MET A 367 -6.64 15.68 -3.18
CA MET A 367 -6.70 14.33 -2.58
C MET A 367 -5.36 13.93 -1.96
N ALA A 368 -4.27 14.03 -2.72
CA ALA A 368 -2.92 13.71 -2.22
C ALA A 368 -2.53 14.60 -1.03
N ASN A 369 -2.83 15.90 -1.11
CA ASN A 369 -2.63 16.86 -0.03
C ASN A 369 -3.38 16.45 1.26
N TRP A 370 -4.63 15.96 1.11
CA TRP A 370 -5.41 15.53 2.26
C TRP A 370 -4.74 14.36 2.97
N PHE A 371 -4.33 13.31 2.28
CA PHE A 371 -3.64 12.16 2.88
C PHE A 371 -2.32 12.58 3.52
N TRP A 372 -1.51 13.37 2.84
CA TRP A 372 -0.23 13.85 3.38
C TRP A 372 -0.35 14.56 4.74
N HIS A 373 -1.45 15.31 4.96
CA HIS A 373 -1.66 16.07 6.19
C HIS A 373 -2.50 15.36 7.25
N ASN A 374 -3.26 14.32 6.88
CA ASN A 374 -4.20 13.66 7.80
C ASN A 374 -3.86 12.20 8.09
N ASP A 375 -2.97 11.59 7.34
CA ASP A 375 -2.38 10.31 7.69
C ASP A 375 -1.23 10.54 8.68
N PRO A 376 -1.36 10.10 9.95
CA PRO A 376 -0.35 10.37 10.97
C PRO A 376 0.99 9.65 10.72
N TYR A 377 1.02 8.73 9.78
CA TYR A 377 2.18 7.88 9.49
C TYR A 377 2.92 8.28 8.21
N ASN A 378 2.35 9.17 7.38
CA ASN A 378 2.89 9.65 6.10
C ASN A 378 3.22 8.50 5.13
N HIS A 379 2.26 7.61 4.90
CA HIS A 379 2.41 6.55 3.91
C HIS A 379 2.62 7.09 2.50
N HIS A 380 3.12 6.23 1.64
CA HIS A 380 3.31 6.49 0.23
C HIS A 380 1.98 6.88 -0.45
N VAL A 381 1.98 7.97 -1.23
CA VAL A 381 0.80 8.48 -1.93
C VAL A 381 1.04 8.44 -3.42
N VAL A 382 0.20 7.74 -4.15
CA VAL A 382 0.31 7.54 -5.59
C VAL A 382 -1.03 7.80 -6.29
N ILE A 383 -1.00 7.80 -7.59
CA ILE A 383 -2.17 7.74 -8.46
C ILE A 383 -1.87 6.78 -9.60
N HIS A 384 -2.90 6.08 -10.08
CA HIS A 384 -2.77 5.08 -11.12
C HIS A 384 -3.38 5.57 -12.43
N ASN A 385 -2.59 5.60 -13.47
CA ASN A 385 -3.02 5.61 -14.85
C ASN A 385 -1.86 5.38 -15.83
N GLY A 386 -2.15 5.27 -17.12
CA GLY A 386 -1.17 5.16 -18.21
C GLY A 386 -0.71 6.50 -18.77
N GLN A 387 -1.16 7.60 -18.21
CA GLN A 387 -1.00 8.93 -18.77
C GLN A 387 0.24 9.68 -18.28
N ASP A 388 0.40 10.87 -18.80
CA ASP A 388 1.43 11.81 -18.39
C ASP A 388 1.03 12.46 -17.04
N PHE A 389 1.84 12.25 -16.01
CA PHE A 389 1.62 12.81 -14.67
C PHE A 389 2.23 14.20 -14.48
N LYS A 390 2.56 14.92 -15.55
CA LYS A 390 3.30 16.21 -15.47
C LYS A 390 2.62 17.25 -14.61
N ASP A 391 1.30 17.34 -14.71
CA ASP A 391 0.48 18.26 -13.96
C ASP A 391 0.37 17.94 -12.47
N LEU A 392 0.77 16.72 -12.07
CA LEU A 392 0.78 16.25 -10.69
C LEU A 392 2.16 16.33 -10.03
N THR A 393 3.19 16.81 -10.74
CA THR A 393 4.52 17.06 -10.20
C THR A 393 4.68 18.52 -9.78
N GLY A 394 5.75 18.84 -9.04
CA GLY A 394 6.05 20.21 -8.64
C GLY A 394 6.10 20.41 -7.13
N PRO A 395 6.43 21.62 -6.67
CA PRO A 395 6.64 21.91 -5.25
C PRO A 395 5.35 21.78 -4.41
N ASP A 396 4.20 21.99 -5.02
CA ASP A 396 2.90 21.90 -4.36
C ASP A 396 2.28 20.50 -4.41
N SER A 397 2.95 19.54 -5.05
CA SER A 397 2.51 18.17 -5.13
C SER A 397 2.91 17.38 -3.87
N TYR A 398 1.96 16.62 -3.34
CA TYR A 398 2.18 15.69 -2.24
C TYR A 398 2.20 14.23 -2.70
N TYR A 399 2.17 13.97 -3.99
CA TYR A 399 2.46 12.65 -4.53
C TYR A 399 3.92 12.29 -4.29
N THR A 400 4.14 11.03 -3.93
CA THR A 400 5.47 10.46 -3.67
C THR A 400 5.87 9.41 -4.70
N GLY A 401 4.95 9.08 -5.61
CA GLY A 401 5.19 8.16 -6.69
C GLY A 401 4.03 8.02 -7.65
N ALA A 402 4.16 7.09 -8.57
CA ALA A 402 3.13 6.69 -9.50
C ALA A 402 2.95 5.17 -9.51
N SER A 403 1.70 4.76 -9.68
CA SER A 403 1.23 3.42 -10.01
C SER A 403 0.95 3.43 -11.51
N VAL A 404 1.80 2.76 -12.31
CA VAL A 404 1.83 2.95 -13.75
C VAL A 404 1.07 1.84 -14.47
N GLN A 405 0.13 2.24 -15.31
CA GLN A 405 -0.51 1.41 -16.31
C GLN A 405 0.20 1.55 -17.66
N THR A 406 0.32 0.46 -18.42
CA THR A 406 0.74 0.46 -19.81
C THR A 406 -0.31 -0.23 -20.68
N HIS A 407 -0.18 -0.16 -22.01
CA HIS A 407 -1.26 -0.57 -22.92
C HIS A 407 -0.76 -1.36 -24.14
N ARG A 408 0.39 -2.06 -24.01
CA ARG A 408 0.91 -2.90 -25.11
C ARG A 408 0.91 -4.37 -24.72
N PRO A 409 0.28 -5.25 -25.52
CA PRO A 409 0.13 -6.67 -25.20
C PRO A 409 1.45 -7.45 -25.12
N ASP A 410 2.55 -6.89 -25.67
CA ASP A 410 3.90 -7.44 -25.64
C ASP A 410 4.79 -6.82 -24.53
N PHE A 411 4.21 -5.95 -23.68
CA PHE A 411 4.89 -5.23 -22.59
C PHE A 411 6.05 -4.31 -23.05
N SER A 412 6.22 -4.11 -24.36
CA SER A 412 7.40 -3.43 -24.92
C SER A 412 7.56 -1.97 -24.51
N TYR A 413 6.52 -1.35 -23.95
CA TYR A 413 6.54 0.05 -23.51
C TYR A 413 6.90 0.23 -22.04
N VAL A 414 6.89 -0.83 -21.22
CA VAL A 414 7.10 -0.76 -19.76
C VAL A 414 8.42 -0.09 -19.39
N HIS A 415 9.53 -0.52 -20.00
CA HIS A 415 10.85 0.03 -19.71
C HIS A 415 10.94 1.54 -19.98
N ASP A 416 10.46 2.00 -21.11
CA ASP A 416 10.49 3.42 -21.49
C ASP A 416 9.55 4.26 -20.62
N ALA A 417 8.40 3.72 -20.22
CA ALA A 417 7.47 4.40 -19.32
C ALA A 417 8.10 4.67 -17.95
N VAL A 418 8.74 3.67 -17.35
CA VAL A 418 9.44 3.82 -16.07
C VAL A 418 10.58 4.83 -16.18
N LYS A 419 11.44 4.74 -17.19
CA LYS A 419 12.55 5.70 -17.38
C LYS A 419 12.05 7.13 -17.42
N ARG A 420 11.05 7.39 -18.25
CA ARG A 420 10.45 8.72 -18.40
C ARG A 420 9.92 9.26 -17.07
N LEU A 421 9.22 8.41 -16.32
CA LEU A 421 8.62 8.82 -15.04
C LEU A 421 9.64 8.93 -13.90
N ARG A 422 10.76 8.21 -13.97
CA ARG A 422 11.86 8.37 -13.01
C ARG A 422 12.59 9.72 -13.13
N ASP A 423 12.80 10.16 -14.36
CA ASP A 423 13.57 11.39 -14.61
C ASP A 423 12.74 12.66 -14.42
N TRP A 424 11.47 12.62 -14.78
CA TRP A 424 10.60 13.79 -14.80
C TRP A 424 10.35 14.45 -13.42
N PRO A 425 9.94 13.72 -12.36
CA PRO A 425 9.64 14.34 -11.08
C PRO A 425 10.87 14.94 -10.38
N VAL A 426 12.04 14.39 -10.61
CA VAL A 426 13.31 14.91 -10.06
C VAL A 426 13.57 16.33 -10.53
N VAL A 427 13.26 16.62 -11.79
CA VAL A 427 13.44 17.97 -12.37
C VAL A 427 12.38 18.94 -11.87
N ASN A 428 11.18 18.45 -11.54
CA ASN A 428 10.02 19.27 -11.20
C ASN A 428 9.63 19.25 -9.71
N GLY A 429 10.47 18.72 -8.82
CA GLY A 429 10.14 18.73 -7.40
C GLY A 429 10.89 17.67 -6.61
N ARG A 430 10.21 16.56 -6.27
CA ARG A 430 10.78 15.45 -5.51
C ARG A 430 10.90 14.20 -6.37
N PRO A 431 11.87 13.32 -6.11
CA PRO A 431 11.92 12.00 -6.77
C PRO A 431 10.65 11.20 -6.48
N TRP A 432 10.11 10.53 -7.48
CA TRP A 432 9.00 9.61 -7.30
C TRP A 432 9.49 8.16 -7.25
N ALA A 433 8.89 7.37 -6.37
CA ALA A 433 8.99 5.92 -6.42
C ALA A 433 7.97 5.39 -7.44
N ILE A 434 8.46 4.77 -8.51
CA ILE A 434 7.64 4.29 -9.62
C ILE A 434 7.47 2.79 -9.50
N ALA A 435 6.22 2.31 -9.50
CA ALA A 435 5.87 0.91 -9.69
C ALA A 435 5.03 0.76 -10.97
N VAL A 436 5.12 -0.39 -11.62
CA VAL A 436 4.26 -0.73 -12.75
C VAL A 436 3.24 -1.72 -12.23
N ASP A 437 2.03 -1.24 -12.03
CA ASP A 437 1.01 -1.99 -11.32
C ASP A 437 -0.04 -2.58 -12.27
N GLU A 438 -0.03 -2.12 -13.52
CA GLU A 438 -0.84 -2.70 -14.59
C GLU A 438 -0.03 -2.72 -15.90
N PRO A 439 0.93 -3.65 -16.02
CA PRO A 439 1.66 -3.83 -17.25
C PRO A 439 0.84 -4.62 -18.29
N GLY A 440 0.98 -4.23 -19.56
CA GLY A 440 0.30 -4.88 -20.67
C GLY A 440 -0.89 -4.08 -21.16
N ASP A 441 -1.83 -4.73 -21.78
CA ASP A 441 -3.11 -4.16 -22.24
C ASP A 441 -4.29 -4.70 -21.43
N ALA A 442 -5.40 -4.02 -21.47
CA ALA A 442 -6.61 -4.40 -20.74
C ALA A 442 -7.16 -5.78 -21.16
N GLU A 443 -6.94 -6.20 -22.42
CA GLU A 443 -7.50 -7.45 -22.93
C GLU A 443 -6.72 -8.67 -22.45
N TYR A 444 -5.40 -8.65 -22.57
CA TYR A 444 -4.56 -9.84 -22.39
C TYR A 444 -3.71 -9.80 -21.13
N ALA A 445 -3.03 -8.69 -20.87
CA ALA A 445 -2.15 -8.49 -19.72
C ALA A 445 -1.35 -9.75 -19.32
N LEU A 446 -1.34 -10.16 -18.07
CA LEU A 446 -0.71 -11.42 -17.65
C LEU A 446 -1.64 -12.60 -17.91
N ARG A 447 -1.42 -13.31 -19.01
CA ARG A 447 -2.21 -14.48 -19.42
C ARG A 447 -2.06 -15.64 -18.43
N PRO A 448 -3.05 -16.53 -18.32
CA PRO A 448 -2.89 -17.78 -17.56
C PRO A 448 -1.78 -18.69 -18.11
N ASP A 449 -1.15 -19.49 -17.26
CA ASP A 449 -0.11 -20.47 -17.65
C ASP A 449 -0.57 -21.41 -18.77
N ALA A 450 -1.86 -21.79 -18.76
CA ALA A 450 -2.46 -22.64 -19.80
C ALA A 450 -2.44 -21.99 -21.19
N VAL A 451 -2.39 -20.68 -21.27
CA VAL A 451 -2.36 -19.90 -22.54
C VAL A 451 -0.96 -19.47 -22.89
N ASN A 452 -0.15 -19.07 -21.91
CA ASN A 452 1.23 -18.60 -22.09
C ASN A 452 2.17 -19.31 -21.10
N PRO A 453 2.57 -20.56 -21.38
CA PRO A 453 3.30 -21.38 -20.39
C PRO A 453 4.74 -20.91 -20.12
N ASN A 454 5.29 -20.00 -20.92
CA ASN A 454 6.64 -19.49 -20.75
C ASN A 454 6.68 -18.07 -20.17
N HIS A 455 5.63 -17.28 -20.36
CA HIS A 455 5.54 -15.87 -20.01
C HIS A 455 6.75 -15.04 -20.48
N ASP A 456 7.31 -15.38 -21.66
CA ASP A 456 8.53 -14.75 -22.16
C ASP A 456 8.36 -13.23 -22.34
N ASP A 457 7.22 -12.79 -22.85
CA ASP A 457 6.87 -11.38 -23.03
C ASP A 457 6.75 -10.62 -21.70
N ALA A 458 5.96 -11.14 -20.78
CA ALA A 458 5.76 -10.55 -19.45
C ALA A 458 7.06 -10.54 -18.64
N ARG A 459 7.83 -11.66 -18.65
CA ARG A 459 9.11 -11.74 -17.97
C ARG A 459 10.13 -10.76 -18.55
N MET A 460 10.38 -10.84 -19.87
CA MET A 460 11.47 -10.09 -20.50
C MET A 460 11.19 -8.59 -20.58
N SER A 461 10.02 -8.21 -21.10
CA SER A 461 9.71 -6.81 -21.39
C SER A 461 8.98 -6.13 -20.22
N GLY A 462 8.12 -6.86 -19.53
CA GLY A 462 7.40 -6.36 -18.34
C GLY A 462 8.28 -6.33 -17.11
N LEU A 463 8.58 -7.50 -16.54
CA LEU A 463 9.26 -7.64 -15.24
C LEU A 463 10.69 -7.08 -15.27
N TRP A 464 11.56 -7.64 -16.11
CA TRP A 464 12.94 -7.17 -16.20
C TRP A 464 13.04 -5.79 -16.86
N GLY A 465 12.11 -5.47 -17.78
CA GLY A 465 11.98 -4.12 -18.31
C GLY A 465 11.72 -3.08 -17.22
N ALA A 466 10.78 -3.33 -16.32
CA ALA A 466 10.47 -2.44 -15.20
C ALA A 466 11.65 -2.31 -14.21
N LEU A 467 12.17 -3.44 -13.73
CA LEU A 467 13.21 -3.46 -12.70
C LEU A 467 14.52 -2.84 -13.17
N THR A 468 14.93 -3.09 -14.42
CA THR A 468 16.15 -2.50 -15.00
C THR A 468 16.00 -1.04 -15.41
N ALA A 469 14.77 -0.55 -15.57
CA ALA A 469 14.50 0.89 -15.67
C ALA A 469 14.55 1.59 -14.30
N GLY A 470 14.55 0.83 -13.22
CA GLY A 470 14.61 1.30 -11.84
C GLY A 470 13.25 1.50 -11.19
N ALA A 471 12.23 0.75 -11.61
CA ALA A 471 11.00 0.62 -10.85
C ALA A 471 11.26 -0.05 -9.49
N TRP A 472 10.54 0.39 -8.45
CA TRP A 472 10.61 -0.29 -7.15
C TRP A 472 9.72 -1.53 -7.08
N GLY A 473 9.00 -1.88 -8.16
CA GLY A 473 8.27 -3.13 -8.27
C GLY A 473 7.22 -3.15 -9.36
N THR A 474 6.52 -4.29 -9.38
CA THR A 474 5.43 -4.58 -10.31
C THR A 474 4.28 -5.27 -9.58
N GLU A 475 3.06 -4.99 -9.98
CA GLU A 475 1.88 -5.83 -9.76
C GLU A 475 1.33 -6.22 -11.13
N TRP A 476 0.54 -7.28 -11.20
CA TRP A 476 0.20 -7.88 -12.48
C TRP A 476 -1.29 -7.98 -12.66
N TYR A 477 -1.79 -7.20 -13.60
CA TYR A 477 -3.17 -7.21 -14.06
C TYR A 477 -3.44 -8.47 -14.90
N PHE A 478 -4.68 -8.98 -14.86
CA PHE A 478 -4.98 -10.28 -15.45
C PHE A 478 -5.67 -10.22 -16.82
N GLY A 479 -6.13 -9.05 -17.25
CA GLY A 479 -6.85 -8.88 -18.50
C GLY A 479 -8.20 -9.62 -18.52
N TYR A 480 -9.07 -9.27 -19.43
CA TYR A 480 -10.44 -9.80 -19.43
C TYR A 480 -10.75 -10.83 -20.54
N GLN A 481 -9.79 -11.16 -21.42
CA GLN A 481 -10.02 -12.07 -22.54
C GLN A 481 -9.92 -13.56 -22.20
N HIS A 482 -9.34 -13.91 -21.07
CA HIS A 482 -9.13 -15.30 -20.68
C HIS A 482 -9.87 -15.66 -19.39
N GLU A 483 -10.04 -16.96 -19.15
CA GLU A 483 -10.48 -17.45 -17.85
C GLU A 483 -9.56 -16.98 -16.73
N HIS A 484 -10.10 -16.81 -15.54
CA HIS A 484 -9.42 -16.19 -14.42
C HIS A 484 -8.93 -14.77 -14.76
N SER A 485 -9.77 -14.01 -15.45
CA SER A 485 -9.57 -12.57 -15.70
C SER A 485 -9.58 -11.81 -14.38
N ASP A 486 -9.30 -10.53 -14.44
CA ASP A 486 -9.40 -9.64 -13.30
C ASP A 486 -10.71 -9.83 -12.52
N LEU A 487 -11.85 -9.71 -13.21
CA LEU A 487 -13.18 -9.83 -12.59
C LEU A 487 -13.52 -11.26 -12.13
N THR A 488 -12.99 -12.29 -12.77
CA THR A 488 -13.38 -13.68 -12.51
C THR A 488 -12.33 -14.52 -11.78
N ALA A 489 -11.16 -13.95 -11.46
CA ALA A 489 -10.10 -14.69 -10.79
C ALA A 489 -10.46 -15.03 -9.34
N GLU A 490 -10.51 -16.32 -9.06
CA GLU A 490 -10.63 -16.89 -7.71
C GLU A 490 -9.49 -17.88 -7.40
N ASP A 491 -8.61 -18.15 -8.39
CA ASP A 491 -7.46 -19.05 -8.24
C ASP A 491 -6.19 -18.41 -8.84
N TRP A 492 -5.34 -17.89 -7.98
CA TRP A 492 -4.06 -17.33 -8.38
C TRP A 492 -3.04 -18.36 -8.90
N ARG A 493 -3.34 -19.67 -8.76
CA ARG A 493 -2.56 -20.74 -9.40
C ARG A 493 -2.64 -20.71 -10.91
N SER A 494 -3.62 -20.02 -11.46
CA SER A 494 -3.72 -19.80 -12.91
C SER A 494 -2.46 -19.15 -13.52
N ARG A 495 -1.62 -18.49 -12.70
CA ARG A 495 -0.34 -17.86 -13.06
C ARG A 495 0.83 -18.37 -12.22
N ASP A 496 0.79 -19.63 -11.78
CA ASP A 496 1.75 -20.23 -10.86
C ASP A 496 3.20 -20.15 -11.36
N LEU A 497 3.43 -20.42 -12.63
CA LEU A 497 4.76 -20.33 -13.27
C LEU A 497 5.29 -18.90 -13.30
N PHE A 498 4.42 -17.93 -13.53
CA PHE A 498 4.85 -16.53 -13.55
C PHE A 498 5.22 -16.02 -12.16
N TRP A 499 4.50 -16.44 -11.11
CA TRP A 499 4.89 -16.12 -9.74
C TRP A 499 6.29 -16.63 -9.41
N ASP A 500 6.67 -17.82 -9.89
CA ASP A 500 8.05 -18.31 -9.73
C ASP A 500 9.06 -17.41 -10.44
N GLN A 501 8.79 -16.95 -11.65
CA GLN A 501 9.68 -16.05 -12.39
C GLN A 501 9.81 -14.68 -11.69
N ALA A 502 8.71 -14.14 -11.18
CA ALA A 502 8.74 -12.90 -10.38
C ALA A 502 9.56 -13.08 -9.09
N ARG A 503 9.38 -14.21 -8.39
CA ARG A 503 10.19 -14.57 -7.22
C ARG A 503 11.69 -14.68 -7.55
N HIS A 504 12.05 -15.22 -8.73
CA HIS A 504 13.45 -15.29 -9.18
C HIS A 504 14.05 -13.90 -9.34
N ALA A 505 13.31 -12.94 -9.88
CA ALA A 505 13.78 -11.56 -9.99
C ALA A 505 13.99 -10.92 -8.60
N LEU A 506 13.06 -11.10 -7.66
CA LEU A 506 13.23 -10.63 -6.27
C LEU A 506 14.45 -11.26 -5.60
N ALA A 507 14.64 -12.57 -5.77
CA ALA A 507 15.79 -13.31 -5.22
C ALA A 507 17.13 -12.81 -5.79
N PHE A 508 17.19 -12.51 -7.09
CA PHE A 508 18.36 -11.91 -7.70
C PHE A 508 18.76 -10.59 -7.02
N PHE A 509 17.84 -9.65 -6.86
CA PHE A 509 18.14 -8.37 -6.23
C PHE A 509 18.51 -8.51 -4.74
N ALA A 510 17.93 -9.48 -4.04
CA ALA A 510 18.32 -9.80 -2.66
C ALA A 510 19.74 -10.39 -2.57
N MET A 511 20.13 -11.20 -3.56
CA MET A 511 21.42 -11.92 -3.61
C MET A 511 22.60 -11.01 -3.94
N ILE A 512 22.43 -10.07 -4.89
CA ILE A 512 23.59 -9.37 -5.49
C ILE A 512 24.26 -8.37 -4.55
N ASN A 513 23.63 -8.00 -3.45
CA ASN A 513 24.17 -7.09 -2.43
C ASN A 513 24.87 -5.86 -3.02
N VAL A 514 24.12 -5.06 -3.79
CA VAL A 514 24.57 -3.81 -4.41
C VAL A 514 23.55 -2.69 -4.07
N PRO A 515 23.97 -1.43 -4.05
CA PRO A 515 23.06 -0.30 -3.77
C PRO A 515 22.17 0.04 -4.98
N TYR A 516 21.33 -0.92 -5.42
CA TYR A 516 20.48 -0.76 -6.61
C TYR A 516 19.53 0.43 -6.52
N HIS A 517 19.16 0.86 -5.31
CA HIS A 517 18.32 2.04 -5.09
C HIS A 517 18.97 3.36 -5.53
N LEU A 518 20.30 3.38 -5.74
CA LEU A 518 21.06 4.52 -6.28
C LEU A 518 21.26 4.42 -7.79
N ALA A 519 20.92 3.27 -8.39
CA ALA A 519 21.13 3.03 -9.80
C ALA A 519 20.03 3.65 -10.68
N HIS A 520 20.35 3.80 -11.94
CA HIS A 520 19.45 4.31 -12.99
C HIS A 520 19.63 3.54 -14.29
N SER A 521 18.66 3.65 -15.19
CA SER A 521 18.77 3.04 -16.53
C SER A 521 19.93 3.66 -17.31
N ALA A 522 20.75 2.80 -17.90
CA ALA A 522 21.96 3.17 -18.65
C ALA A 522 22.12 2.30 -19.92
N ASP A 523 21.05 2.07 -20.65
CA ASP A 523 20.99 1.16 -21.80
C ASP A 523 22.06 1.47 -22.87
N ASN A 524 22.41 2.76 -23.02
CA ASN A 524 23.43 3.21 -23.95
C ASN A 524 24.85 2.74 -23.63
N LEU A 525 25.05 2.05 -22.49
CA LEU A 525 26.34 1.46 -22.12
C LEU A 525 26.57 0.08 -22.76
N VAL A 526 25.52 -0.61 -23.21
CA VAL A 526 25.64 -1.90 -23.87
C VAL A 526 25.52 -1.77 -25.39
N SER A 527 26.29 -2.56 -26.13
CA SER A 527 26.25 -2.62 -27.59
C SER A 527 26.60 -4.02 -28.08
N ALA A 528 26.01 -4.40 -29.20
CA ALA A 528 26.35 -5.57 -30.02
C ALA A 528 25.88 -5.33 -31.46
N ASP A 529 26.36 -6.13 -32.40
CA ASP A 529 25.90 -6.05 -33.79
C ASP A 529 24.40 -6.38 -33.89
N GLY A 530 23.63 -5.47 -34.50
CA GLY A 530 22.19 -5.59 -34.67
C GLY A 530 21.37 -5.48 -33.36
N LEU A 531 21.98 -5.08 -32.26
CA LEU A 531 21.28 -4.89 -30.98
C LEU A 531 20.47 -3.59 -30.97
N ALA A 532 19.18 -3.67 -30.68
CA ALA A 532 18.35 -2.52 -30.37
C ALA A 532 18.39 -2.26 -28.85
N THR A 533 19.27 -1.35 -28.43
CA THR A 533 19.40 -0.96 -27.00
C THR A 533 18.07 -0.40 -26.46
N GLY A 534 17.70 -0.76 -25.23
CA GLY A 534 16.40 -0.41 -24.64
C GLY A 534 15.22 -1.24 -25.20
N LYS A 535 15.49 -2.25 -26.04
CA LYS A 535 14.50 -3.23 -26.54
C LYS A 535 14.98 -4.67 -26.40
N ASP A 536 16.17 -4.98 -26.92
CA ASP A 536 16.76 -6.32 -26.87
C ASP A 536 17.61 -6.52 -25.61
N ALA A 537 18.11 -5.43 -25.03
CA ALA A 537 18.85 -5.42 -23.78
C ALA A 537 18.56 -4.15 -22.99
N TYR A 538 18.57 -4.28 -21.66
CA TYR A 538 18.34 -3.23 -20.68
C TYR A 538 19.50 -3.17 -19.69
N VAL A 539 19.84 -1.99 -19.19
CA VAL A 539 20.94 -1.81 -18.23
C VAL A 539 20.50 -0.96 -17.07
N LEU A 540 20.56 -1.51 -15.85
CA LEU A 540 20.50 -0.76 -14.59
C LEU A 540 21.91 -0.62 -14.05
N ALA A 541 22.38 0.61 -13.80
CA ALA A 541 23.75 0.83 -13.38
C ALA A 541 23.90 1.92 -12.32
N LEU A 542 24.86 1.68 -11.42
CA LEU A 542 25.58 2.72 -10.70
C LEU A 542 27.01 2.71 -11.26
N PRO A 543 27.32 3.60 -12.20
CA PRO A 543 28.60 3.55 -12.94
C PRO A 543 29.80 3.52 -12.01
N GLN A 544 30.79 2.68 -12.36
CA GLN A 544 32.00 2.40 -11.60
C GLN A 544 31.78 1.54 -10.33
N GLU A 545 30.57 1.17 -10.00
CA GLU A 545 30.24 0.27 -8.87
C GLU A 545 29.68 -1.05 -9.38
N PHE A 546 28.54 -1.01 -10.11
CA PHE A 546 27.95 -2.21 -10.67
C PHE A 546 27.06 -1.91 -11.89
N TYR A 547 26.82 -2.98 -12.67
CA TYR A 547 25.90 -2.98 -13.82
C TYR A 547 25.11 -4.29 -13.79
N VAL A 548 23.79 -4.19 -13.91
CA VAL A 548 22.87 -5.30 -14.16
C VAL A 548 22.42 -5.18 -15.60
N VAL A 549 22.85 -6.10 -16.46
CA VAL A 549 22.49 -6.12 -17.88
C VAL A 549 21.51 -7.27 -18.09
N PHE A 550 20.29 -6.98 -18.48
CA PHE A 550 19.34 -7.96 -18.95
C PHE A 550 19.43 -8.03 -20.48
N VAL A 551 19.46 -9.24 -21.04
CA VAL A 551 19.47 -9.47 -22.48
C VAL A 551 18.47 -10.54 -22.86
N LYS A 552 17.68 -10.31 -23.92
CA LYS A 552 16.65 -11.24 -24.39
C LYS A 552 17.22 -12.47 -25.09
N GLU A 553 18.46 -12.40 -25.56
CA GLU A 553 19.18 -13.47 -26.22
C GLU A 553 20.65 -13.44 -25.80
N GLY A 554 21.05 -14.37 -24.95
CA GLY A 554 22.37 -14.38 -24.28
C GLY A 554 23.56 -14.70 -25.20
N GLY A 555 23.31 -15.29 -26.34
CA GLY A 555 24.34 -15.66 -27.33
C GLY A 555 24.91 -14.51 -28.14
N ARG A 556 24.41 -13.28 -27.95
CA ARG A 556 24.96 -12.08 -28.61
C ARG A 556 26.29 -11.70 -27.96
N GLU A 557 27.27 -11.31 -28.74
CA GLU A 557 28.54 -10.77 -28.28
C GLU A 557 28.36 -9.36 -27.70
N LEU A 558 27.92 -9.27 -26.47
CA LEU A 558 27.66 -7.99 -25.81
C LEU A 558 28.95 -7.33 -25.36
N SER A 559 29.09 -6.05 -25.66
CA SER A 559 30.14 -5.17 -25.16
C SER A 559 29.55 -4.15 -24.18
N LEU A 560 30.11 -4.06 -22.98
CA LEU A 560 29.76 -3.03 -21.99
C LEU A 560 30.81 -1.91 -22.00
N ARG A 561 30.37 -0.68 -22.10
CA ARG A 561 31.22 0.50 -22.08
C ARG A 561 31.55 0.90 -20.62
N LEU A 562 32.81 0.77 -20.23
CA LEU A 562 33.33 1.06 -18.90
C LEU A 562 34.32 2.23 -18.92
N ALA A 563 34.52 2.91 -17.79
CA ALA A 563 35.60 3.87 -17.63
C ALA A 563 36.96 3.16 -17.59
N LYS A 564 37.99 3.75 -18.20
CA LYS A 564 39.39 3.33 -18.02
C LYS A 564 39.93 3.96 -16.74
N ASP A 565 39.90 3.22 -15.64
CA ASP A 565 40.25 3.68 -14.31
C ASP A 565 41.00 2.64 -13.47
N GLU A 566 41.64 1.67 -14.15
CA GLU A 566 42.34 0.55 -13.54
C GLU A 566 41.46 -0.30 -12.60
N SER A 567 40.16 -0.31 -12.87
CA SER A 567 39.21 -1.11 -12.09
C SER A 567 39.15 -2.55 -12.59
N THR A 568 38.87 -3.43 -11.65
CA THR A 568 38.55 -4.83 -11.91
C THR A 568 37.09 -5.07 -11.58
N TYR A 569 36.41 -5.82 -12.45
CA TYR A 569 35.02 -6.23 -12.26
C TYR A 569 34.90 -7.75 -12.34
N GLU A 570 34.06 -8.33 -11.50
CA GLU A 570 33.59 -9.70 -11.64
C GLU A 570 32.36 -9.71 -12.54
N VAL A 571 32.25 -10.77 -13.37
CA VAL A 571 31.11 -11.00 -14.27
C VAL A 571 30.48 -12.32 -13.91
N ALA A 572 29.17 -12.29 -13.66
CA ALA A 572 28.38 -13.48 -13.34
C ALA A 572 27.04 -13.43 -14.10
N TRP A 573 26.50 -14.59 -14.40
CA TRP A 573 25.27 -14.78 -15.14
C TRP A 573 24.20 -15.36 -14.23
N TYR A 574 22.94 -14.98 -14.47
CA TYR A 574 21.78 -15.46 -13.73
C TYR A 574 20.67 -15.86 -14.67
N ASP A 575 20.05 -17.01 -14.44
CA ASP A 575 18.90 -17.49 -15.22
C ASP A 575 17.59 -16.87 -14.66
N PRO A 576 16.97 -15.93 -15.39
CA PRO A 576 15.74 -15.28 -14.92
C PRO A 576 14.49 -16.19 -15.00
N ARG A 577 14.58 -17.32 -15.72
CA ARG A 577 13.50 -18.29 -15.94
C ARG A 577 13.38 -19.28 -14.80
N ASN A 578 14.54 -19.77 -14.32
CA ASN A 578 14.62 -20.87 -13.36
C ASN A 578 15.21 -20.43 -11.99
N GLY A 579 15.78 -19.23 -11.91
CA GLY A 579 16.42 -18.77 -10.68
C GLY A 579 17.72 -19.50 -10.37
N GLY A 580 18.03 -19.64 -9.09
CA GLY A 580 19.23 -20.31 -8.60
C GLY A 580 20.34 -19.35 -8.23
N GLU A 581 21.60 -19.81 -8.35
CA GLU A 581 22.80 -19.07 -8.00
C GLU A 581 23.36 -18.29 -9.21
N LEU A 582 24.26 -17.35 -8.93
CA LEU A 582 25.06 -16.70 -9.96
C LEU A 582 26.06 -17.71 -10.56
N MET A 583 26.13 -17.78 -11.88
CA MET A 583 26.92 -18.76 -12.63
C MET A 583 28.06 -18.07 -13.39
N PRO A 584 29.23 -18.72 -13.57
CA PRO A 584 30.25 -18.21 -14.45
C PRO A 584 29.87 -18.38 -15.93
N GLY A 585 30.03 -17.32 -16.73
CA GLY A 585 30.01 -17.41 -18.18
C GLY A 585 31.41 -17.64 -18.75
N SER A 586 31.56 -17.42 -20.07
CA SER A 586 32.88 -17.54 -20.71
C SER A 586 33.86 -16.42 -20.30
N VAL A 587 33.38 -15.32 -19.78
CA VAL A 587 34.14 -14.23 -19.16
C VAL A 587 33.70 -14.08 -17.70
N VAL A 588 34.65 -14.15 -16.76
CA VAL A 588 34.37 -14.03 -15.32
C VAL A 588 35.00 -12.80 -14.69
N ARG A 589 35.86 -12.09 -15.45
CA ARG A 589 36.58 -10.92 -14.95
C ARG A 589 36.90 -9.93 -16.06
N LEU A 590 36.79 -8.65 -15.77
CA LEU A 590 37.18 -7.55 -16.67
C LEU A 590 38.18 -6.65 -15.97
N GLU A 591 39.16 -6.13 -16.74
CA GLU A 591 40.16 -5.17 -16.26
C GLU A 591 40.20 -3.98 -17.23
N THR A 592 39.87 -2.78 -16.75
CA THR A 592 39.63 -1.62 -17.60
C THR A 592 40.89 -0.91 -18.10
N GLY A 593 42.06 -1.24 -17.55
CA GLY A 593 43.33 -0.61 -17.89
C GLY A 593 43.49 0.82 -17.38
N ALA A 594 44.69 1.36 -17.56
CA ALA A 594 45.03 2.72 -17.08
C ALA A 594 44.28 3.81 -17.87
N PRO A 595 43.98 4.95 -17.21
CA PRO A 595 43.46 6.12 -17.88
C PRO A 595 44.41 6.58 -18.98
N GLY A 596 43.91 6.72 -20.22
CA GLY A 596 44.67 7.32 -21.33
C GLY A 596 44.63 8.85 -21.29
N GLU A 597 45.37 9.51 -22.17
CA GLU A 597 45.23 10.94 -22.40
C GLU A 597 43.84 11.24 -22.97
N GLY A 598 43.14 12.20 -22.42
CA GLY A 598 41.83 12.67 -22.89
C GLY A 598 40.76 12.77 -21.82
N TYR A 599 39.66 13.45 -22.16
CA TYR A 599 38.53 13.62 -21.24
C TYR A 599 37.69 12.32 -21.15
N ARG A 600 37.69 11.66 -19.96
CA ARG A 600 36.94 10.42 -19.65
C ARG A 600 37.19 9.27 -20.64
N PRO A 601 38.41 8.71 -20.67
CA PRO A 601 38.67 7.55 -21.52
C PRO A 601 37.78 6.37 -21.14
N GLN A 602 37.17 5.74 -22.17
CA GLN A 602 36.29 4.59 -22.02
C GLN A 602 36.83 3.40 -22.80
N THR A 603 36.44 2.21 -22.43
CA THR A 603 36.75 0.96 -23.11
C THR A 603 35.48 0.14 -23.26
N HIS A 604 35.41 -0.61 -24.37
CA HIS A 604 34.36 -1.60 -24.60
C HIS A 604 34.87 -2.97 -24.16
N MET A 605 34.20 -3.60 -23.23
CA MET A 605 34.58 -4.87 -22.65
C MET A 605 33.56 -5.94 -23.03
N ASN A 606 34.01 -7.01 -23.69
CA ASN A 606 33.14 -8.13 -24.01
C ASN A 606 32.69 -8.86 -22.74
N LEU A 607 31.39 -9.09 -22.59
CA LEU A 607 30.80 -9.74 -21.41
C LEU A 607 30.84 -11.28 -21.49
N GLY A 608 31.28 -11.83 -22.62
CA GLY A 608 31.32 -13.27 -22.88
C GLY A 608 29.98 -13.84 -23.28
N LEU A 609 29.86 -15.15 -23.10
CA LEU A 609 28.67 -15.94 -23.39
C LEU A 609 28.13 -16.58 -22.11
N PRO A 610 26.82 -16.87 -22.04
CA PRO A 610 26.22 -17.55 -20.88
C PRO A 610 26.76 -18.97 -20.71
N PRO A 611 26.56 -19.59 -19.54
CA PRO A 611 27.03 -20.96 -19.28
C PRO A 611 26.36 -22.01 -20.18
N ASP A 612 25.12 -21.76 -20.58
CA ASP A 612 24.32 -22.62 -21.46
C ASP A 612 23.25 -21.81 -22.18
N SER A 613 22.37 -22.45 -22.98
CA SER A 613 21.17 -21.90 -23.60
C SER A 613 21.34 -20.46 -24.15
N PRO A 614 22.28 -20.24 -25.08
CA PRO A 614 22.57 -18.89 -25.56
C PRO A 614 21.42 -18.23 -26.34
N GLU A 615 20.47 -19.02 -26.79
CA GLU A 615 19.23 -18.54 -27.43
C GLU A 615 18.19 -18.01 -26.45
N LYS A 616 18.44 -18.09 -25.16
CA LYS A 616 17.53 -17.65 -24.11
C LYS A 616 17.93 -16.32 -23.50
N ASP A 617 17.02 -15.75 -22.73
CA ASP A 617 17.26 -14.53 -21.96
C ASP A 617 18.12 -14.78 -20.71
N TRP A 618 18.95 -13.80 -20.39
CA TRP A 618 19.89 -13.86 -19.28
C TRP A 618 20.03 -12.51 -18.57
N VAL A 619 20.41 -12.57 -17.29
CA VAL A 619 20.87 -11.41 -16.52
C VAL A 619 22.36 -11.50 -16.28
N ILE A 620 23.09 -10.43 -16.53
CA ILE A 620 24.53 -10.35 -16.31
C ILE A 620 24.79 -9.32 -15.21
N LEU A 621 25.42 -9.76 -14.13
CA LEU A 621 25.93 -8.88 -13.10
C LEU A 621 27.42 -8.58 -13.38
N VAL A 622 27.75 -7.30 -13.54
CA VAL A 622 29.13 -6.82 -13.58
C VAL A 622 29.35 -5.96 -12.35
N LYS A 623 30.15 -6.46 -11.40
CA LYS A 623 30.34 -5.85 -10.08
C LYS A 623 31.79 -5.52 -9.83
N ARG A 624 32.08 -4.28 -9.42
CA ARG A 624 33.45 -3.85 -9.13
C ARG A 624 34.02 -4.63 -7.95
N VAL A 625 35.24 -5.12 -8.12
CA VAL A 625 36.02 -5.73 -7.03
C VAL A 625 36.64 -4.59 -6.23
N THR A 626 36.16 -4.37 -5.02
CA THR A 626 36.84 -3.49 -4.07
C THR A 626 38.18 -4.13 -3.69
N LYS A 627 39.29 -3.44 -3.92
CA LYS A 627 40.59 -3.89 -3.35
C LYS A 627 40.36 -4.01 -1.84
N ALA A 628 40.53 -5.22 -1.31
CA ALA A 628 40.56 -5.41 0.15
C ALA A 628 41.52 -4.37 0.72
N GLY A 629 41.01 -3.49 1.58
CA GLY A 629 41.71 -2.30 2.02
C GLY A 629 43.11 -2.63 2.52
N GLY A 630 44.12 -2.09 1.85
CA GLY A 630 45.38 -1.84 2.48
C GLY A 630 45.15 -0.75 3.54
N ASN A 631 45.35 -1.09 4.80
CA ASN A 631 45.33 -0.19 5.94
C ASN A 631 46.18 1.06 5.69
#